data_07cc99f2435dbf33bf5c9e21a7c4d348
#
_entry.id   07cc99f2435dbf33bf5c9e21a7c4d348
#
_cell.length_a   1.000
_cell.length_b   1.000
_cell.length_c   1.000
_cell.angle_alpha   90.00
_cell.angle_beta   90.00
_cell.angle_gamma   90.00
#
_symmetry.space_group_name_H-M   'P 1'
#
loop_
_entity.id
_entity.type
_entity.pdbx_description
1 polymer ?
#
loop_
_entity_poly.entity_id
_entity_poly.type
_entity_poly.pdbx_seq_one_letter_code
_entity_poly.pdbx_strand_id
1 'polypeptide(L)'
;ASRIDFARETLAFVAYRQGDYKLALREFRTAFRMNGFLDYLPFIADCERGMGEPKKAIETAMSDDAKYLRGESKAEMFLVYAGALGDLELWDKAIEIVHTLGRSKGLAGEYRMRAVQAEQYFLEQAGRSDEAVALDQLLDKLELQYADAEEDETSDDLVIEYDMQELNDEL
;
A
#
# COMPACT_ATOMS: atom_id res chain seq x y z
N ALA A 1 -15.53 10.20 17.99
CA ALA A 1 -14.82 11.28 17.29
C ALA A 1 -15.60 12.59 17.42
N SER A 2 -14.91 13.70 17.66
CA SER A 2 -15.55 15.01 17.70
C SER A 2 -15.89 15.49 16.27
N ARG A 3 -16.75 16.52 16.16
CA ARG A 3 -17.01 17.18 14.86
C ARG A 3 -15.76 17.73 14.23
N ILE A 4 -14.82 18.18 15.05
CA ILE A 4 -13.53 18.75 14.59
C ILE A 4 -12.67 17.63 13.98
N ASP A 5 -12.61 16.46 14.62
CA ASP A 5 -11.87 15.31 14.12
C ASP A 5 -12.43 14.82 12.79
N PHE A 6 -13.75 14.73 12.68
CA PHE A 6 -14.44 14.34 11.46
C PHE A 6 -14.18 15.34 10.31
N ALA A 7 -14.26 16.63 10.60
CA ALA A 7 -14.01 17.67 9.60
C ALA A 7 -12.56 17.63 9.11
N ARG A 8 -11.61 17.40 10.01
CA ARG A 8 -10.19 17.29 9.68
C ARG A 8 -9.91 16.06 8.83
N GLU A 9 -10.45 14.92 9.21
CA GLU A 9 -10.33 13.67 8.46
C GLU A 9 -10.91 13.83 7.05
N THR A 10 -12.10 14.43 6.93
CA THR A 10 -12.74 14.69 5.64
C THR A 10 -11.86 15.58 4.77
N LEU A 11 -11.31 16.66 5.33
CA LEU A 11 -10.40 17.56 4.61
C LEU A 11 -9.16 16.81 4.12
N ALA A 12 -8.57 15.96 4.97
CA ALA A 12 -7.41 15.17 4.61
C ALA A 12 -7.69 14.25 3.41
N PHE A 13 -8.81 13.51 3.42
CA PHE A 13 -9.18 12.63 2.32
C PHE A 13 -9.53 13.39 1.03
N VAL A 14 -10.20 14.51 1.13
CA VAL A 14 -10.49 15.36 -0.05
C VAL A 14 -9.19 15.85 -0.67
N ALA A 15 -8.29 16.39 0.14
CA ALA A 15 -6.98 16.86 -0.32
C ALA A 15 -6.17 15.72 -0.97
N TYR A 16 -6.18 14.55 -0.35
CA TYR A 16 -5.51 13.35 -0.88
C TYR A 16 -6.03 12.98 -2.27
N ARG A 17 -7.36 12.91 -2.42
CA ARG A 17 -8.00 12.57 -3.71
C ARG A 17 -7.74 13.61 -4.80
N GLN A 18 -7.53 14.86 -4.40
CA GLN A 18 -7.21 15.95 -5.33
C GLN A 18 -5.72 16.04 -5.67
N GLY A 19 -4.89 15.20 -5.05
CA GLY A 19 -3.45 15.23 -5.24
C GLY A 19 -2.75 16.36 -4.49
N ASP A 20 -3.44 17.04 -3.59
CA ASP A 20 -2.83 18.04 -2.69
C ASP A 20 -2.20 17.31 -1.49
N TYR A 21 -1.07 16.67 -1.77
CA TYR A 21 -0.39 15.83 -0.78
C TYR A 21 0.17 16.62 0.40
N LYS A 22 0.57 17.85 0.17
CA LYS A 22 1.06 18.72 1.25
C LYS A 22 -0.02 19.00 2.29
N LEU A 23 -1.21 19.38 1.84
CA LEU A 23 -2.36 19.62 2.72
C LEU A 23 -2.82 18.32 3.37
N ALA A 24 -2.98 17.26 2.57
CA ALA A 24 -3.39 15.95 3.06
C ALA A 24 -2.46 15.44 4.15
N LEU A 25 -1.16 15.49 3.93
CA LEU A 25 -0.15 15.05 4.89
C LEU A 25 -0.23 15.80 6.20
N ARG A 26 -0.36 17.13 6.14
CA ARG A 26 -0.52 17.97 7.32
C ARG A 26 -1.74 17.56 8.14
N GLU A 27 -2.87 17.36 7.49
CA GLU A 27 -4.13 17.04 8.16
C GLU A 27 -4.14 15.59 8.68
N PHE A 28 -3.62 14.63 7.94
CA PHE A 28 -3.48 13.25 8.42
C PHE A 28 -2.54 13.15 9.63
N ARG A 29 -1.40 13.82 9.60
CA ARG A 29 -0.46 13.84 10.73
C ARG A 29 -1.09 14.45 11.98
N THR A 30 -1.84 15.52 11.81
CA THR A 30 -2.53 16.17 12.93
C THR A 30 -3.62 15.26 13.49
N ALA A 31 -4.43 14.65 12.65
CA ALA A 31 -5.45 13.70 13.05
C ALA A 31 -4.84 12.49 13.79
N PHE A 32 -3.75 11.95 13.26
CA PHE A 32 -3.04 10.84 13.87
C PHE A 32 -2.51 11.19 15.28
N ARG A 33 -1.92 12.37 15.45
CA ARG A 33 -1.47 12.84 16.78
C ARG A 33 -2.61 12.99 17.75
N MET A 34 -3.79 13.37 17.28
CA MET A 34 -4.94 13.63 18.13
C MET A 34 -5.67 12.36 18.57
N ASN A 35 -5.84 11.39 17.65
CA ASN A 35 -6.68 10.22 17.91
C ASN A 35 -5.94 8.87 17.84
N GLY A 36 -4.72 8.82 17.29
CA GLY A 36 -3.92 7.62 17.19
C GLY A 36 -4.44 6.54 16.24
N PHE A 37 -5.33 6.88 15.30
CA PHE A 37 -5.87 5.91 14.34
C PHE A 37 -4.78 5.46 13.37
N LEU A 38 -4.39 4.19 13.51
CA LEU A 38 -3.33 3.59 12.71
C LEU A 38 -3.65 3.56 11.22
N ASP A 39 -4.95 3.55 10.87
CA ASP A 39 -5.42 3.49 9.49
C ASP A 39 -5.05 4.73 8.66
N TYR A 40 -4.61 5.82 9.30
CA TYR A 40 -4.06 6.96 8.58
C TYR A 40 -2.63 6.72 8.06
N LEU A 41 -1.89 5.77 8.63
CA LEU A 41 -0.48 5.55 8.29
C LEU A 41 -0.24 5.24 6.81
N PRO A 42 -1.03 4.39 6.13
CA PRO A 42 -0.85 4.17 4.70
C PRO A 42 -1.03 5.45 3.87
N PHE A 43 -1.98 6.30 4.25
CA PHE A 43 -2.22 7.58 3.57
C PHE A 43 -1.10 8.59 3.83
N ILE A 44 -0.58 8.62 5.05
CA ILE A 44 0.60 9.43 5.40
C ILE A 44 1.79 9.03 4.54
N ALA A 45 2.07 7.73 4.47
CA ALA A 45 3.17 7.21 3.65
C ALA A 45 2.98 7.52 2.17
N ASP A 46 1.77 7.38 1.65
CA ASP A 46 1.49 7.67 0.24
C ASP A 46 1.60 9.17 -0.07
N CYS A 47 1.19 10.03 0.85
CA CYS A 47 1.42 11.47 0.74
C CYS A 47 2.91 11.81 0.73
N GLU A 48 3.72 11.15 1.54
CA GLU A 48 5.17 11.31 1.54
C GLU A 48 5.77 10.94 0.18
N ARG A 49 5.31 9.85 -0.43
CA ARG A 49 5.65 9.52 -1.82
C ARG A 49 5.25 10.63 -2.79
N GLY A 50 4.02 11.11 -2.69
CA GLY A 50 3.49 12.17 -3.53
C GLY A 50 4.25 13.49 -3.40
N MET A 51 4.89 13.72 -2.26
CA MET A 51 5.78 14.87 -2.02
C MET A 51 7.21 14.64 -2.54
N GLY A 52 7.47 13.52 -3.19
CA GLY A 52 8.81 13.19 -3.68
C GLY A 52 9.76 12.69 -2.60
N GLU A 53 9.23 12.15 -1.51
CA GLU A 53 10.00 11.67 -0.36
C GLU A 53 9.77 10.16 -0.09
N PRO A 54 10.13 9.28 -1.05
CA PRO A 54 9.88 7.83 -0.91
C PRO A 54 10.60 7.20 0.28
N LYS A 55 11.76 7.72 0.68
CA LYS A 55 12.48 7.21 1.86
C LYS A 55 11.70 7.46 3.15
N LYS A 56 11.03 8.60 3.27
CA LYS A 56 10.14 8.87 4.41
C LYS A 56 8.95 7.93 4.43
N ALA A 57 8.38 7.64 3.27
CA ALA A 57 7.29 6.67 3.15
C ALA A 57 7.73 5.28 3.66
N ILE A 58 8.94 4.85 3.33
CA ILE A 58 9.53 3.61 3.82
C ILE A 58 9.68 3.65 5.35
N GLU A 59 10.19 4.75 5.89
CA GLU A 59 10.31 4.93 7.36
C GLU A 59 8.95 4.81 8.04
N THR A 60 7.92 5.42 7.48
CA THR A 60 6.55 5.32 8.01
C THR A 60 6.04 3.88 7.96
N ALA A 61 6.25 3.17 6.84
CA ALA A 61 5.86 1.77 6.69
C ALA A 61 6.57 0.84 7.68
N MET A 62 7.77 1.18 8.09
CA MET A 62 8.61 0.41 9.02
C MET A 62 8.54 0.91 10.46
N SER A 63 7.70 1.90 10.74
CA SER A 63 7.54 2.45 12.09
C SER A 63 6.96 1.42 13.05
N ASP A 64 7.18 1.62 14.34
CA ASP A 64 6.63 0.75 15.37
C ASP A 64 5.10 0.70 15.33
N ASP A 65 4.45 1.82 15.05
CA ASP A 65 3.00 1.89 14.92
C ASP A 65 2.49 1.05 13.76
N ALA A 66 3.20 1.01 12.64
CA ALA A 66 2.80 0.26 11.45
C ALA A 66 2.75 -1.26 11.69
N LYS A 67 3.47 -1.77 12.68
CA LYS A 67 3.45 -3.19 13.05
C LYS A 67 2.07 -3.65 13.54
N TYR A 68 1.24 -2.73 13.99
CA TYR A 68 -0.11 -3.02 14.50
C TYR A 68 -1.19 -2.89 13.44
N LEU A 69 -0.85 -2.55 12.21
CA LEU A 69 -1.81 -2.52 11.11
C LEU A 69 -2.38 -3.89 10.84
N ARG A 70 -3.68 -3.92 10.53
CA ARG A 70 -4.42 -5.16 10.25
C ARG A 70 -5.31 -4.99 9.02
N GLY A 71 -5.72 -6.12 8.45
CA GLY A 71 -6.71 -6.17 7.39
C GLY A 71 -6.35 -5.30 6.20
N GLU A 72 -7.32 -4.51 5.78
CA GLU A 72 -7.20 -3.62 4.62
C GLU A 72 -6.06 -2.59 4.76
N SER A 73 -5.95 -1.98 5.93
CA SER A 73 -4.88 -0.99 6.18
C SER A 73 -3.48 -1.59 6.08
N LYS A 74 -3.33 -2.85 6.50
CA LYS A 74 -2.07 -3.57 6.34
C LYS A 74 -1.76 -3.82 4.87
N ALA A 75 -2.74 -4.32 4.11
CA ALA A 75 -2.59 -4.53 2.67
C ALA A 75 -2.25 -3.23 1.95
N GLU A 76 -2.94 -2.15 2.26
CA GLU A 76 -2.69 -0.82 1.68
C GLU A 76 -1.27 -0.35 1.97
N MET A 77 -0.80 -0.51 3.21
CA MET A 77 0.57 -0.12 3.57
C MET A 77 1.62 -0.89 2.77
N PHE A 78 1.44 -2.19 2.53
CA PHE A 78 2.37 -2.97 1.72
C PHE A 78 2.40 -2.49 0.26
N LEU A 79 1.25 -2.10 -0.30
CA LEU A 79 1.20 -1.53 -1.65
C LEU A 79 1.94 -0.18 -1.71
N VAL A 80 1.74 0.68 -0.72
CA VAL A 80 2.43 1.97 -0.63
C VAL A 80 3.94 1.76 -0.46
N TYR A 81 4.32 0.83 0.39
CA TYR A 81 5.73 0.49 0.63
C TYR A 81 6.41 0.01 -0.66
N ALA A 82 5.76 -0.92 -1.37
CA ALA A 82 6.27 -1.40 -2.66
C ALA A 82 6.38 -0.25 -3.67
N GLY A 83 5.39 0.64 -3.71
CA GLY A 83 5.42 1.83 -4.55
C GLY A 83 6.60 2.76 -4.23
N ALA A 84 6.91 2.94 -2.95
CA ALA A 84 8.07 3.75 -2.52
C ALA A 84 9.39 3.12 -2.96
N LEU A 85 9.51 1.79 -2.88
CA LEU A 85 10.67 1.07 -3.42
C LEU A 85 10.79 1.25 -4.93
N GLY A 86 9.67 1.20 -5.65
CA GLY A 86 9.61 1.47 -7.09
C GLY A 86 10.04 2.90 -7.43
N ASP A 87 9.64 3.88 -6.62
CA ASP A 87 10.04 5.28 -6.77
C ASP A 87 11.59 5.45 -6.67
N LEU A 88 12.23 4.57 -5.91
CA LEU A 88 13.68 4.49 -5.78
C LEU A 88 14.35 3.55 -6.81
N GLU A 89 13.56 3.02 -7.75
CA GLU A 89 14.02 2.06 -8.76
C GLU A 89 14.58 0.75 -8.17
N LEU A 90 14.16 0.40 -6.96
CA LEU A 90 14.50 -0.86 -6.31
C LEU A 90 13.50 -1.94 -6.73
N TRP A 91 13.52 -2.25 -8.04
CA TRP A 91 12.51 -3.06 -8.69
C TRP A 91 12.41 -4.48 -8.13
N ASP A 92 13.53 -5.15 -7.90
CA ASP A 92 13.51 -6.54 -7.41
C ASP A 92 12.85 -6.64 -6.03
N LYS A 93 13.10 -5.68 -5.15
CA LYS A 93 12.48 -5.62 -3.83
C LYS A 93 10.99 -5.29 -3.92
N ALA A 94 10.63 -4.34 -4.76
CA ALA A 94 9.23 -3.97 -4.99
C ALA A 94 8.45 -5.18 -5.53
N ILE A 95 9.02 -5.91 -6.49
CA ILE A 95 8.44 -7.13 -7.05
C ILE A 95 8.21 -8.19 -5.96
N GLU A 96 9.19 -8.44 -5.13
CA GLU A 96 9.10 -9.42 -4.05
C GLU A 96 7.95 -9.11 -3.09
N ILE A 97 7.80 -7.86 -2.68
CA ILE A 97 6.73 -7.44 -1.77
C ILE A 97 5.35 -7.66 -2.39
N VAL A 98 5.11 -7.19 -3.61
CA VAL A 98 3.79 -7.33 -4.23
C VAL A 98 3.50 -8.76 -4.66
N HIS A 99 4.53 -9.52 -5.03
CA HIS A 99 4.41 -10.96 -5.29
C HIS A 99 3.90 -11.69 -4.05
N THR A 100 4.53 -11.46 -2.90
CA THR A 100 4.14 -12.05 -1.62
C THR A 100 2.76 -11.58 -1.18
N LEU A 101 2.48 -10.28 -1.30
CA LEU A 101 1.18 -9.72 -0.96
C LEU A 101 0.07 -10.38 -1.80
N GLY A 102 0.23 -10.43 -3.10
CA GLY A 102 -0.80 -10.96 -4.02
C GLY A 102 -1.14 -12.44 -3.79
N ARG A 103 -0.27 -13.16 -3.09
CA ARG A 103 -0.44 -14.59 -2.77
C ARG A 103 -0.75 -14.85 -1.31
N SER A 104 -0.93 -13.79 -0.54
CA SER A 104 -1.23 -13.90 0.88
C SER A 104 -2.65 -14.41 1.11
N LYS A 105 -2.78 -15.34 2.05
CA LYS A 105 -4.07 -15.89 2.43
C LYS A 105 -4.88 -14.86 3.20
N GLY A 106 -6.16 -14.74 2.87
CA GLY A 106 -7.07 -13.77 3.52
C GLY A 106 -7.09 -12.40 2.88
N LEU A 107 -6.36 -12.21 1.79
CA LEU A 107 -6.37 -10.95 1.03
C LEU A 107 -7.63 -10.86 0.17
N ALA A 108 -8.33 -9.71 0.20
CA ALA A 108 -9.47 -9.44 -0.66
C ALA A 108 -9.08 -9.43 -2.13
N GLY A 109 -10.01 -9.82 -3.01
CA GLY A 109 -9.78 -9.92 -4.45
C GLY A 109 -9.30 -8.62 -5.07
N GLU A 110 -9.85 -7.48 -4.65
CA GLU A 110 -9.42 -6.15 -5.08
C GLU A 110 -7.94 -5.91 -4.82
N TYR A 111 -7.49 -6.19 -3.61
CA TYR A 111 -6.08 -6.01 -3.25
C TYR A 111 -5.17 -7.00 -3.94
N ARG A 112 -5.64 -8.22 -4.12
CA ARG A 112 -4.91 -9.25 -4.88
C ARG A 112 -4.67 -8.79 -6.32
N MET A 113 -5.71 -8.28 -6.96
CA MET A 113 -5.60 -7.75 -8.32
C MET A 113 -4.65 -6.55 -8.39
N ARG A 114 -4.76 -5.61 -7.45
CA ARG A 114 -3.84 -4.46 -7.36
C ARG A 114 -2.39 -4.90 -7.16
N ALA A 115 -2.15 -5.90 -6.33
CA ALA A 115 -0.81 -6.43 -6.09
C ALA A 115 -0.21 -7.07 -7.34
N VAL A 116 -0.99 -7.87 -8.08
CA VAL A 116 -0.53 -8.51 -9.32
C VAL A 116 -0.32 -7.47 -10.42
N GLN A 117 -1.17 -6.47 -10.53
CA GLN A 117 -0.98 -5.35 -11.47
C GLN A 117 0.31 -4.59 -11.17
N ALA A 118 0.58 -4.32 -9.90
CA ALA A 118 1.83 -3.67 -9.48
C ALA A 118 3.05 -4.54 -9.78
N GLU A 119 2.95 -5.85 -9.53
CA GLU A 119 4.01 -6.81 -9.87
C GLU A 119 4.34 -6.77 -11.37
N GLN A 120 3.32 -6.79 -12.22
CA GLN A 120 3.50 -6.72 -13.66
C GLN A 120 4.19 -5.42 -14.07
N TYR A 121 3.74 -4.29 -13.51
CA TYR A 121 4.36 -2.99 -13.77
C TYR A 121 5.84 -2.96 -13.37
N PHE A 122 6.16 -3.42 -12.17
CA PHE A 122 7.55 -3.45 -11.69
C PHE A 122 8.44 -4.39 -12.51
N LEU A 123 7.90 -5.54 -12.95
CA LEU A 123 8.61 -6.46 -13.83
C LEU A 123 8.93 -5.80 -15.18
N GLU A 124 8.00 -5.06 -15.76
CA GLU A 124 8.25 -4.31 -16.99
C GLU A 124 9.34 -3.25 -16.79
N GLN A 125 9.28 -2.50 -15.69
CA GLN A 125 10.29 -1.49 -15.39
C GLN A 125 11.69 -2.11 -15.15
N ALA A 126 11.73 -3.31 -14.60
CA ALA A 126 12.97 -4.05 -14.36
C ALA A 126 13.56 -4.71 -15.64
N GLY A 127 12.87 -4.58 -16.79
CA GLY A 127 13.28 -5.23 -18.03
C GLY A 127 12.97 -6.73 -18.10
N ARG A 128 12.09 -7.21 -17.22
CA ARG A 128 11.67 -8.62 -17.12
C ARG A 128 10.33 -8.83 -17.80
N SER A 129 10.25 -8.43 -19.07
CA SER A 129 9.01 -8.39 -19.84
C SER A 129 8.34 -9.76 -20.02
N ASP A 130 9.11 -10.83 -20.17
CA ASP A 130 8.56 -12.19 -20.33
C ASP A 130 7.82 -12.62 -19.05
N GLU A 131 8.34 -12.28 -17.89
CA GLU A 131 7.71 -12.56 -16.61
C GLU A 131 6.45 -11.69 -16.41
N ALA A 132 6.49 -10.44 -16.89
CA ALA A 132 5.33 -9.55 -16.85
C ALA A 132 4.18 -10.10 -17.68
N VAL A 133 4.44 -10.53 -18.92
CA VAL A 133 3.45 -11.12 -19.82
C VAL A 133 2.87 -12.42 -19.24
N ALA A 134 3.67 -13.20 -18.54
CA ALA A 134 3.22 -14.42 -17.88
C ALA A 134 2.11 -14.17 -16.83
N LEU A 135 1.98 -12.94 -16.31
CA LEU A 135 0.93 -12.57 -15.36
C LEU A 135 -0.41 -12.22 -16.02
N ASP A 136 -0.47 -12.07 -17.34
CA ASP A 136 -1.70 -11.68 -18.04
C ASP A 136 -2.85 -12.68 -17.80
N GLN A 137 -2.58 -13.97 -17.83
CA GLN A 137 -3.60 -14.99 -17.57
C GLN A 137 -4.11 -14.95 -16.14
N LEU A 138 -3.22 -14.69 -15.18
CA LEU A 138 -3.62 -14.55 -13.78
C LEU A 138 -4.50 -13.32 -13.59
N LEU A 139 -4.15 -12.19 -14.22
CA LEU A 139 -4.93 -10.96 -14.16
C LEU A 139 -6.33 -11.16 -14.77
N ASP A 140 -6.42 -11.78 -15.94
CA ASP A 140 -7.70 -12.09 -16.59
C ASP A 140 -8.59 -12.95 -15.68
N LYS A 141 -8.01 -13.93 -15.03
CA LYS A 141 -8.71 -14.80 -14.09
C LYS A 141 -9.21 -14.04 -12.87
N LEU A 142 -8.37 -13.15 -12.30
CA LEU A 142 -8.74 -12.33 -11.15
C LEU A 142 -9.85 -11.34 -11.51
N GLU A 143 -9.80 -10.72 -12.69
CA GLU A 143 -10.84 -9.82 -13.16
C GLU A 143 -12.19 -10.52 -13.26
N LEU A 144 -12.23 -11.74 -13.82
CA LEU A 144 -13.44 -12.54 -13.91
C LEU A 144 -13.97 -12.92 -12.51
N GLN A 145 -13.09 -13.34 -11.61
CA GLN A 145 -13.48 -13.69 -10.24
C GLN A 145 -14.00 -12.48 -9.47
N TYR A 146 -13.38 -11.32 -9.67
CA TYR A 146 -13.77 -10.08 -9.00
C TYR A 146 -15.09 -9.52 -9.52
N ALA A 147 -15.35 -9.64 -10.84
CA ALA A 147 -16.59 -9.16 -11.45
C ALA A 147 -17.84 -9.92 -10.93
N ASP A 148 -17.68 -11.18 -10.56
CA ASP A 148 -18.76 -12.05 -10.10
C ASP A 148 -18.82 -12.21 -8.57
N ALA A 149 -17.85 -11.68 -7.83
CA ALA A 149 -17.78 -11.83 -6.39
C ALA A 149 -18.67 -10.80 -5.67
N GLU A 150 -19.41 -11.25 -4.65
CA GLU A 150 -19.93 -10.36 -3.61
C GLU A 150 -18.75 -9.61 -2.96
N GLU A 151 -19.02 -8.44 -2.37
CA GLU A 151 -17.99 -7.64 -1.71
C GLU A 151 -17.13 -8.51 -0.79
N ASP A 152 -15.86 -8.61 -1.13
CA ASP A 152 -14.87 -9.42 -0.44
C ASP A 152 -14.04 -8.51 0.46
N GLU A 153 -13.87 -8.90 1.70
CA GLU A 153 -13.14 -8.12 2.70
C GLU A 153 -11.80 -8.77 3.03
N THR A 154 -10.77 -7.95 3.20
CA THR A 154 -9.47 -8.43 3.68
C THR A 154 -9.58 -8.81 5.16
N SER A 155 -9.14 -10.03 5.48
CA SER A 155 -9.16 -10.55 6.85
C SER A 155 -8.28 -9.73 7.79
N ASP A 156 -8.76 -9.48 9.02
CA ASP A 156 -7.96 -8.89 10.09
C ASP A 156 -6.78 -9.77 10.48
N ASP A 157 -6.89 -11.08 10.22
CA ASP A 157 -5.83 -12.05 10.48
C ASP A 157 -4.83 -12.20 9.31
N LEU A 158 -4.89 -11.29 8.33
CA LEU A 158 -3.96 -11.29 7.20
C LEU A 158 -2.51 -11.31 7.67
N VAL A 159 -1.80 -12.35 7.30
CA VAL A 159 -0.35 -12.46 7.52
C VAL A 159 0.36 -12.40 6.18
N ILE A 160 1.27 -11.46 6.07
CA ILE A 160 2.13 -11.33 4.90
C ILE A 160 3.50 -11.85 5.31
N GLU A 161 3.89 -13.00 4.74
CA GLU A 161 5.17 -13.67 5.03
C GLU A 161 6.32 -12.90 4.39
N TYR A 162 6.73 -11.82 5.06
CA TYR A 162 7.80 -10.97 4.60
C TYR A 162 8.57 -10.37 5.79
N ASP A 163 9.88 -10.47 5.78
CA ASP A 163 10.73 -9.84 6.79
C ASP A 163 11.13 -8.42 6.33
N MET A 164 10.42 -7.43 6.88
CA MET A 164 10.68 -6.02 6.59
C MET A 164 12.05 -5.54 7.12
N GLN A 165 12.63 -6.23 8.11
CA GLN A 165 13.93 -5.84 8.67
C GLN A 165 15.08 -6.18 7.72
N GLU A 166 14.99 -7.30 7.00
CA GLU A 166 16.01 -7.67 6.01
C GLU A 166 16.15 -6.61 4.91
N LEU A 167 15.03 -5.97 4.53
CA LEU A 167 15.05 -4.89 3.56
C LEU A 167 15.73 -3.62 4.06
N ASN A 168 15.57 -3.33 5.34
CA ASN A 168 16.16 -2.12 5.93
C ASN A 168 17.69 -2.17 5.90
N ASP A 169 18.28 -3.33 6.12
CA ASP A 169 19.73 -3.52 6.11
C ASP A 169 20.35 -3.35 4.71
N GLU A 170 19.54 -3.47 3.65
CA GLU A 170 19.98 -3.30 2.26
C GLU A 170 19.71 -1.89 1.69
N LEU A 171 18.92 -1.09 2.39
CA LEU A 171 18.60 0.28 2.00
C LEU A 171 19.61 1.26 2.59
#